data_21f6f31382f86b93c9b3334cfa01af8d
#
_entry.id   21f6f31382f86b93c9b3334cfa01af8d
#
_cell.length_a   1.000
_cell.length_b   1.000
_cell.length_c   1.000
_cell.angle_alpha   90.00
_cell.angle_beta   90.00
_cell.angle_gamma   90.00
#
_symmetry.space_group_name_H-M   'P 1'
#
loop_
_entity.id
_entity.type
_entity.pdbx_description
1 polymer ?
#
loop_
_entity_poly.entity_id
_entity_poly.type
_entity_poly.pdbx_seq_one_letter_code
_entity_poly.pdbx_strand_id
1 'polypeptide(L)'
;MTAGKKLDARALRADFPIFEQEINGKPLAYLDSANTSQKPRQVLDGMTQFYETSYSNVHRAVHTLAERATSGLEGAREKVRAFLNAPDVREVIFVRNATEALNLVAYAWGGNNLGPGDAVVVTELEHHSNFVPWQYIAQRQGAEFLMLEIDENGDPNLSQLDEIARDHTVKVVATNLVSNSLGTIHDLTPLVTWAHEQGAVFVCDAAQAAPHMKLDVQALGADFVAISGHKMCGPSGIGVLWGRGDLLQAMEPFLLGGHMINSVRVDKTTWGELPHKFEAGTSPIAEAFGLGLAIDYLEDIGLDAIEAHEHELAAYALGLLADVPGIKLYGPGAERRAGVVSFNLEGIHPHDVAQILDLSGVAIRAGHHCCQPLMQKLGVAATNRASFYLYTIPEEIDQLVDGLYAVRKVFA
;
A
#
# COMPACT_ATOMS: atom_id res chain seq x y z
N MET A 1 5.84 21.20 -21.83
CA MET A 1 5.25 20.74 -20.57
C MET A 1 4.07 21.64 -20.29
N THR A 2 2.84 21.15 -20.47
CA THR A 2 1.63 21.85 -20.03
C THR A 2 1.69 21.90 -18.53
N ALA A 3 1.61 23.10 -17.92
CA ALA A 3 1.51 23.26 -16.47
C ALA A 3 0.31 22.40 -16.00
N GLY A 4 0.58 21.33 -15.25
CA GLY A 4 -0.44 20.46 -14.70
C GLY A 4 -1.44 21.28 -13.86
N LYS A 5 -2.69 20.90 -13.87
CA LYS A 5 -3.73 21.53 -13.04
C LYS A 5 -3.30 21.42 -11.58
N LYS A 6 -3.07 22.54 -10.89
CA LYS A 6 -2.73 22.52 -9.46
C LYS A 6 -3.93 21.97 -8.68
N LEU A 7 -3.68 21.02 -7.77
CA LEU A 7 -4.71 20.45 -6.90
C LEU A 7 -5.22 21.52 -5.92
N ASP A 8 -6.55 21.64 -5.80
CA ASP A 8 -7.20 22.47 -4.79
C ASP A 8 -7.71 21.59 -3.64
N ALA A 9 -6.84 21.29 -2.69
CA ALA A 9 -7.16 20.48 -1.54
C ALA A 9 -8.33 21.03 -0.70
N ARG A 10 -8.49 22.37 -0.65
CA ARG A 10 -9.59 23.00 0.10
C ARG A 10 -10.94 22.71 -0.53
N ALA A 11 -11.04 22.79 -1.85
CA ALA A 11 -12.24 22.42 -2.57
C ALA A 11 -12.53 20.91 -2.44
N LEU A 12 -11.51 20.06 -2.55
CA LEU A 12 -11.65 18.61 -2.43
C LEU A 12 -12.12 18.17 -1.04
N ARG A 13 -11.78 18.87 0.03
CA ARG A 13 -12.26 18.54 1.40
C ARG A 13 -13.77 18.46 1.51
N ALA A 14 -14.52 19.23 0.70
CA ALA A 14 -15.98 19.18 0.67
C ALA A 14 -16.55 17.80 0.25
N ASP A 15 -15.77 17.01 -0.47
CA ASP A 15 -16.13 15.64 -0.86
C ASP A 15 -16.01 14.65 0.31
N PHE A 16 -15.30 15.00 1.38
CA PHE A 16 -15.01 14.11 2.51
C PHE A 16 -15.78 14.52 3.76
N PRO A 17 -16.92 13.88 4.07
CA PRO A 17 -17.80 14.28 5.18
C PRO A 17 -17.13 14.17 6.55
N ILE A 18 -16.05 13.40 6.68
CA ILE A 18 -15.30 13.27 7.93
C ILE A 18 -14.72 14.61 8.42
N PHE A 19 -14.45 15.56 7.53
CA PHE A 19 -13.89 16.86 7.87
C PHE A 19 -14.94 17.89 8.32
N GLU A 20 -16.22 17.53 8.34
CA GLU A 20 -17.29 18.36 8.89
C GLU A 20 -17.34 18.33 10.44
N GLN A 21 -16.59 17.40 11.08
CA GLN A 21 -16.59 17.23 12.52
C GLN A 21 -15.42 17.93 13.22
N GLU A 22 -15.60 18.19 14.49
CA GLU A 22 -14.54 18.65 15.40
C GLU A 22 -14.10 17.51 16.32
N ILE A 23 -12.82 17.50 16.65
CA ILE A 23 -12.23 16.61 17.65
C ILE A 23 -11.76 17.46 18.84
N ASN A 24 -12.28 17.18 20.03
CA ASN A 24 -12.00 17.95 21.25
C ASN A 24 -12.29 19.48 21.09
N GLY A 25 -13.31 19.84 20.29
CA GLY A 25 -13.67 21.23 20.00
C GLY A 25 -12.66 21.96 19.08
N LYS A 26 -11.89 21.20 18.30
CA LYS A 26 -10.94 21.71 17.31
C LYS A 26 -11.24 21.10 15.93
N PRO A 27 -10.99 21.83 14.83
CA PRO A 27 -11.03 21.23 13.49
C PRO A 27 -10.13 19.99 13.41
N LEU A 28 -10.63 18.93 12.75
CA LEU A 28 -9.84 17.72 12.54
C LEU A 28 -8.70 17.97 11.55
N ALA A 29 -7.46 17.81 12.01
CA ALA A 29 -6.26 17.64 11.21
C ALA A 29 -5.95 16.14 11.09
N TYR A 30 -6.38 15.51 9.99
CA TYR A 30 -6.17 14.08 9.77
C TYR A 30 -4.85 13.81 9.05
N LEU A 31 -3.80 13.58 9.83
CA LEU A 31 -2.44 13.33 9.37
C LEU A 31 -2.00 11.87 9.56
N ASP A 32 -2.93 10.91 9.32
CA ASP A 32 -2.66 9.45 9.40
C ASP A 32 -3.08 8.71 8.12
N SER A 33 -2.98 9.37 6.95
CA SER A 33 -3.41 8.83 5.66
C SER A 33 -2.63 7.60 5.20
N ALA A 34 -1.35 7.45 5.57
CA ALA A 34 -0.55 6.27 5.28
C ALA A 34 -1.02 5.00 6.03
N ASN A 35 -1.85 5.14 7.06
CA ASN A 35 -2.53 4.04 7.74
C ASN A 35 -3.81 3.65 6.98
N THR A 36 -4.70 4.63 6.74
CA THR A 36 -5.88 4.52 5.87
C THR A 36 -6.29 5.91 5.38
N SER A 37 -6.72 6.04 4.13
CA SER A 37 -7.29 7.29 3.62
C SER A 37 -8.74 7.46 4.04
N GLN A 38 -9.25 8.70 4.02
CA GLN A 38 -10.68 8.98 4.15
C GLN A 38 -11.43 8.68 2.84
N LYS A 39 -12.76 8.62 2.90
CA LYS A 39 -13.60 8.20 1.78
C LYS A 39 -14.43 9.38 1.26
N PRO A 40 -14.37 9.70 -0.05
CA PRO A 40 -15.20 10.75 -0.61
C PRO A 40 -16.66 10.29 -0.75
N ARG A 41 -17.59 11.25 -0.81
CA ARG A 41 -19.03 10.97 -0.99
C ARG A 41 -19.31 10.13 -2.24
N GLN A 42 -18.59 10.34 -3.32
CA GLN A 42 -18.73 9.56 -4.56
C GLN A 42 -18.57 8.06 -4.31
N VAL A 43 -17.65 7.66 -3.45
CA VAL A 43 -17.46 6.25 -3.06
C VAL A 43 -18.56 5.81 -2.09
N LEU A 44 -18.85 6.61 -1.04
CA LEU A 44 -19.84 6.26 -0.02
C LEU A 44 -21.24 6.13 -0.61
N ASP A 45 -21.68 7.14 -1.36
CA ASP A 45 -23.03 7.19 -1.95
C ASP A 45 -23.16 6.16 -3.08
N GLY A 46 -22.10 5.99 -3.89
CA GLY A 46 -22.10 5.00 -4.96
C GLY A 46 -22.18 3.56 -4.45
N MET A 47 -21.48 3.22 -3.37
CA MET A 47 -21.61 1.91 -2.73
C MET A 47 -23.01 1.70 -2.13
N THR A 48 -23.58 2.73 -1.47
CA THR A 48 -24.95 2.70 -0.95
C THR A 48 -25.94 2.44 -2.07
N GLN A 49 -25.86 3.20 -3.16
CA GLN A 49 -26.71 3.03 -4.34
C GLN A 49 -26.57 1.63 -4.95
N PHE A 50 -25.34 1.10 -5.01
CA PHE A 50 -25.12 -0.24 -5.55
C PHE A 50 -25.83 -1.32 -4.72
N TYR A 51 -25.78 -1.25 -3.39
CA TYR A 51 -26.54 -2.15 -2.53
C TYR A 51 -28.05 -2.01 -2.69
N GLU A 52 -28.55 -0.79 -2.83
CA GLU A 52 -29.99 -0.51 -2.96
C GLU A 52 -30.58 -0.95 -4.30
N THR A 53 -29.79 -0.96 -5.40
CA THR A 53 -30.35 -1.07 -6.75
C THR A 53 -29.78 -2.20 -7.61
N SER A 54 -28.59 -2.74 -7.28
CA SER A 54 -27.86 -3.61 -8.20
C SER A 54 -27.21 -4.84 -7.54
N TYR A 55 -27.25 -4.94 -6.22
CA TYR A 55 -26.57 -6.00 -5.50
C TYR A 55 -27.20 -7.38 -5.70
N SER A 56 -26.38 -8.35 -6.07
CA SER A 56 -26.70 -9.78 -6.18
C SER A 56 -25.40 -10.57 -6.21
N ASN A 57 -25.49 -11.91 -6.10
CA ASN A 57 -24.34 -12.75 -6.39
C ASN A 57 -24.01 -12.73 -7.90
N VAL A 58 -22.74 -12.94 -8.25
CA VAL A 58 -22.17 -12.75 -9.58
C VAL A 58 -21.98 -14.05 -10.35
N HIS A 59 -21.85 -13.97 -11.69
CA HIS A 59 -21.44 -15.02 -12.64
C HIS A 59 -22.36 -16.22 -12.83
N ARG A 60 -23.16 -16.67 -11.86
CA ARG A 60 -23.87 -17.95 -11.91
C ARG A 60 -25.39 -17.85 -12.07
N ALA A 61 -25.96 -16.68 -11.97
CA ALA A 61 -27.41 -16.46 -12.08
C ALA A 61 -27.76 -15.73 -13.38
N VAL A 62 -28.90 -16.11 -13.97
CA VAL A 62 -29.39 -15.58 -15.25
C VAL A 62 -30.54 -14.58 -15.03
N HIS A 63 -30.41 -13.67 -14.08
CA HIS A 63 -31.40 -12.63 -13.83
C HIS A 63 -30.74 -11.24 -13.78
N THR A 64 -31.51 -10.21 -14.08
CA THR A 64 -31.04 -8.83 -14.26
C THR A 64 -30.16 -8.32 -13.12
N LEU A 65 -30.46 -8.62 -11.85
CA LEU A 65 -29.62 -8.17 -10.73
C LEU A 65 -28.25 -8.83 -10.76
N ALA A 66 -28.15 -10.13 -11.10
CA ALA A 66 -26.87 -10.80 -11.20
C ALA A 66 -26.03 -10.26 -12.37
N GLU A 67 -26.67 -9.90 -13.49
CA GLU A 67 -25.98 -9.25 -14.62
C GLU A 67 -25.45 -7.88 -14.23
N ARG A 68 -26.25 -7.06 -13.51
CA ARG A 68 -25.81 -5.74 -13.00
C ARG A 68 -24.64 -5.88 -12.01
N ALA A 69 -24.74 -6.80 -11.05
CA ALA A 69 -23.70 -7.04 -10.07
C ALA A 69 -22.40 -7.54 -10.73
N THR A 70 -22.51 -8.45 -11.71
CA THR A 70 -21.36 -8.94 -12.50
C THR A 70 -20.72 -7.81 -13.31
N SER A 71 -21.53 -6.99 -13.98
CA SER A 71 -21.03 -5.82 -14.72
C SER A 71 -20.33 -4.82 -13.80
N GLY A 72 -20.82 -4.61 -12.59
CA GLY A 72 -20.17 -3.77 -11.58
C GLY A 72 -18.80 -4.30 -11.13
N LEU A 73 -18.73 -5.60 -10.83
CA LEU A 73 -17.49 -6.27 -10.41
C LEU A 73 -16.44 -6.27 -11.53
N GLU A 74 -16.82 -6.72 -12.73
CA GLU A 74 -15.87 -6.81 -13.85
C GLU A 74 -15.52 -5.44 -14.42
N GLY A 75 -16.43 -4.47 -14.37
CA GLY A 75 -16.13 -3.08 -14.68
C GLY A 75 -15.08 -2.47 -13.73
N ALA A 76 -15.15 -2.80 -12.44
CA ALA A 76 -14.14 -2.40 -11.47
C ALA A 76 -12.77 -3.07 -11.74
N ARG A 77 -12.76 -4.35 -12.16
CA ARG A 77 -11.54 -5.06 -12.55
C ARG A 77 -10.86 -4.40 -13.76
N GLU A 78 -11.63 -4.00 -14.75
CA GLU A 78 -11.10 -3.30 -15.92
C GLU A 78 -10.53 -1.92 -15.57
N LYS A 79 -11.15 -1.19 -14.62
CA LYS A 79 -10.59 0.07 -14.10
C LYS A 79 -9.26 -0.15 -13.39
N VAL A 80 -9.17 -1.19 -12.56
CA VAL A 80 -7.89 -1.58 -11.93
C VAL A 80 -6.84 -1.93 -12.99
N ARG A 81 -7.22 -2.72 -14.01
CA ARG A 81 -6.31 -3.05 -15.12
C ARG A 81 -5.76 -1.78 -15.79
N ALA A 82 -6.64 -0.84 -16.12
CA ALA A 82 -6.23 0.42 -16.75
C ALA A 82 -5.37 1.28 -15.81
N PHE A 83 -5.75 1.41 -14.55
CA PHE A 83 -5.04 2.16 -13.52
C PHE A 83 -3.59 1.66 -13.31
N LEU A 84 -3.37 0.35 -13.37
CA LEU A 84 -2.06 -0.28 -13.25
C LEU A 84 -1.31 -0.38 -14.59
N ASN A 85 -1.91 0.02 -15.71
CA ASN A 85 -1.42 -0.28 -17.06
C ASN A 85 -1.12 -1.78 -17.26
N ALA A 86 -1.95 -2.66 -16.66
CA ALA A 86 -1.80 -4.10 -16.80
C ALA A 86 -2.17 -4.55 -18.22
N PRO A 87 -1.43 -5.49 -18.84
CA PRO A 87 -1.67 -5.92 -20.22
C PRO A 87 -2.98 -6.71 -20.39
N ASP A 88 -3.38 -7.49 -19.39
CA ASP A 88 -4.55 -8.36 -19.42
C ASP A 88 -5.36 -8.25 -18.13
N VAL A 89 -6.69 -8.12 -18.27
CA VAL A 89 -7.61 -8.06 -17.12
C VAL A 89 -7.58 -9.33 -16.26
N ARG A 90 -7.21 -10.46 -16.86
CA ARG A 90 -7.07 -11.75 -16.17
C ARG A 90 -5.90 -11.81 -15.18
N GLU A 91 -4.96 -10.85 -15.26
CA GLU A 91 -3.82 -10.69 -14.36
C GLU A 91 -4.17 -9.89 -13.09
N VAL A 92 -5.41 -9.38 -13.00
CA VAL A 92 -5.92 -8.61 -11.87
C VAL A 92 -6.73 -9.53 -10.96
N ILE A 93 -6.20 -9.83 -9.78
CA ILE A 93 -6.83 -10.71 -8.79
C ILE A 93 -7.36 -9.86 -7.64
N PHE A 94 -8.65 -9.94 -7.34
CA PHE A 94 -9.21 -9.30 -6.15
C PHE A 94 -8.89 -10.12 -4.89
N VAL A 95 -8.36 -9.43 -3.90
CA VAL A 95 -8.00 -9.94 -2.57
C VAL A 95 -8.53 -8.99 -1.50
N ARG A 96 -8.39 -9.31 -0.21
CA ARG A 96 -8.88 -8.42 0.87
C ARG A 96 -8.02 -7.17 1.07
N ASN A 97 -6.72 -7.24 0.77
CA ASN A 97 -5.74 -6.16 0.93
C ASN A 97 -4.37 -6.61 0.41
N ALA A 98 -3.38 -5.72 0.39
CA ALA A 98 -2.00 -6.06 0.01
C ALA A 98 -1.39 -7.16 0.89
N THR A 99 -1.74 -7.25 2.17
CA THR A 99 -1.27 -8.35 3.03
C THR A 99 -1.70 -9.71 2.49
N GLU A 100 -2.96 -9.87 2.06
CA GLU A 100 -3.42 -11.12 1.45
C GLU A 100 -2.76 -11.35 0.09
N ALA A 101 -2.57 -10.32 -0.73
CA ALA A 101 -1.86 -10.41 -2.00
C ALA A 101 -0.44 -10.97 -1.82
N LEU A 102 0.33 -10.42 -0.90
CA LEU A 102 1.70 -10.84 -0.60
C LEU A 102 1.76 -12.26 0.00
N ASN A 103 0.80 -12.61 0.87
CA ASN A 103 0.66 -13.98 1.37
C ASN A 103 0.31 -14.95 0.24
N LEU A 104 -0.58 -14.58 -0.69
CA LEU A 104 -0.94 -15.40 -1.83
C LEU A 104 0.32 -15.75 -2.64
N VAL A 105 1.15 -14.77 -2.97
CA VAL A 105 2.40 -15.02 -3.70
C VAL A 105 3.35 -15.86 -2.86
N ALA A 106 3.56 -15.53 -1.59
CA ALA A 106 4.48 -16.27 -0.72
C ALA A 106 4.09 -17.75 -0.58
N TYR A 107 2.80 -18.06 -0.41
CA TYR A 107 2.34 -19.45 -0.23
C TYR A 107 2.18 -20.18 -1.57
N ALA A 108 1.53 -19.58 -2.57
CA ALA A 108 1.20 -20.26 -3.81
C ALA A 108 2.39 -20.34 -4.78
N TRP A 109 3.24 -19.30 -4.82
CA TRP A 109 4.46 -19.33 -5.60
C TRP A 109 5.65 -19.81 -4.76
N GLY A 110 5.96 -19.14 -3.66
CA GLY A 110 7.12 -19.46 -2.81
C GLY A 110 7.04 -20.87 -2.23
N GLY A 111 5.86 -21.31 -1.77
CA GLY A 111 5.66 -22.64 -1.23
C GLY A 111 5.93 -23.80 -2.21
N ASN A 112 5.92 -23.54 -3.50
CA ASN A 112 6.15 -24.54 -4.56
C ASN A 112 7.50 -24.37 -5.30
N ASN A 113 8.17 -23.24 -5.15
CA ASN A 113 9.39 -22.91 -5.91
C ASN A 113 10.62 -22.68 -5.02
N LEU A 114 10.46 -22.66 -3.69
CA LEU A 114 11.57 -22.55 -2.74
C LEU A 114 11.93 -23.91 -2.16
N GLY A 115 13.22 -24.11 -1.92
CA GLY A 115 13.80 -25.29 -1.28
C GLY A 115 15.14 -25.02 -0.62
N PRO A 116 15.79 -26.05 -0.04
CA PRO A 116 17.13 -25.91 0.54
C PRO A 116 18.17 -25.41 -0.47
N GLY A 117 18.90 -24.38 -0.09
CA GLY A 117 19.90 -23.71 -0.95
C GLY A 117 19.35 -22.54 -1.76
N ASP A 118 18.02 -22.34 -1.78
CA ASP A 118 17.41 -21.14 -2.35
C ASP A 118 17.38 -20.00 -1.32
N ALA A 119 17.26 -18.76 -1.79
CA ALA A 119 17.16 -17.58 -0.95
C ALA A 119 16.00 -16.64 -1.35
N VAL A 120 15.42 -16.01 -0.33
CA VAL A 120 14.49 -14.89 -0.44
C VAL A 120 15.19 -13.64 0.07
N VAL A 121 15.17 -12.56 -0.70
CA VAL A 121 15.79 -11.28 -0.36
C VAL A 121 14.71 -10.22 -0.14
N VAL A 122 14.74 -9.55 1.00
CA VAL A 122 13.89 -8.38 1.35
C VAL A 122 14.76 -7.22 1.83
N THR A 123 14.18 -6.05 2.12
CA THR A 123 14.93 -4.95 2.75
C THR A 123 14.59 -4.79 4.24
N GLU A 124 15.43 -4.09 5.00
CA GLU A 124 15.16 -3.69 6.39
C GLU A 124 13.93 -2.77 6.51
N LEU A 125 13.46 -2.19 5.38
CA LEU A 125 12.40 -1.19 5.32
C LEU A 125 11.01 -1.78 5.06
N GLU A 126 10.91 -3.11 4.92
CA GLU A 126 9.65 -3.73 4.55
C GLU A 126 8.58 -3.62 5.64
N HIS A 127 7.34 -3.34 5.21
CA HIS A 127 6.17 -3.54 6.04
C HIS A 127 6.07 -5.02 6.44
N HIS A 128 5.58 -5.32 7.64
CA HIS A 128 5.43 -6.71 8.11
C HIS A 128 4.69 -7.62 7.11
N SER A 129 3.80 -7.06 6.29
CA SER A 129 3.09 -7.82 5.23
C SER A 129 4.01 -8.33 4.13
N ASN A 130 5.13 -7.63 3.87
CA ASN A 130 6.13 -8.02 2.88
C ASN A 130 7.42 -8.57 3.52
N PHE A 131 7.41 -8.80 4.81
CA PHE A 131 8.51 -9.37 5.58
C PHE A 131 8.14 -10.74 6.15
N VAL A 132 7.10 -10.78 6.98
CA VAL A 132 6.74 -11.97 7.76
C VAL A 132 6.32 -13.16 6.89
N PRO A 133 5.51 -13.03 5.83
CA PRO A 133 5.17 -14.17 4.98
C PRO A 133 6.41 -14.79 4.31
N TRP A 134 7.34 -13.97 3.85
CA TRP A 134 8.58 -14.44 3.22
C TRP A 134 9.50 -15.13 4.21
N GLN A 135 9.68 -14.56 5.40
CA GLN A 135 10.46 -15.18 6.48
C GLN A 135 9.88 -16.56 6.85
N TYR A 136 8.55 -16.63 7.01
CA TYR A 136 7.86 -17.85 7.36
C TYR A 136 7.98 -18.93 6.28
N ILE A 137 7.73 -18.56 5.00
CA ILE A 137 7.75 -19.53 3.92
C ILE A 137 9.17 -20.02 3.61
N ALA A 138 10.18 -19.14 3.66
CA ALA A 138 11.59 -19.52 3.53
C ALA A 138 11.96 -20.56 4.60
N GLN A 139 11.67 -20.27 5.87
CA GLN A 139 11.93 -21.19 6.96
C GLN A 139 11.22 -22.53 6.76
N ARG A 140 9.96 -22.51 6.33
CA ARG A 140 9.16 -23.72 6.11
C ARG A 140 9.70 -24.59 4.97
N GLN A 141 10.25 -23.98 3.92
CA GLN A 141 10.81 -24.67 2.75
C GLN A 141 12.29 -24.99 2.92
N GLY A 142 12.93 -24.58 4.02
CA GLY A 142 14.38 -24.76 4.24
C GLY A 142 15.24 -23.87 3.36
N ALA A 143 14.66 -22.79 2.83
CA ALA A 143 15.37 -21.73 2.11
C ALA A 143 15.90 -20.68 3.08
N GLU A 144 16.87 -19.88 2.61
CA GLU A 144 17.42 -18.79 3.40
C GLU A 144 16.58 -17.52 3.25
N PHE A 145 16.49 -16.75 4.34
CA PHE A 145 15.83 -15.46 4.36
C PHE A 145 16.90 -14.38 4.61
N LEU A 146 17.15 -13.57 3.60
CA LEU A 146 18.22 -12.57 3.58
C LEU A 146 17.61 -11.17 3.59
N MET A 147 18.29 -10.26 4.26
CA MET A 147 17.82 -8.90 4.42
C MET A 147 18.89 -7.92 3.94
N LEU A 148 18.58 -7.11 2.93
CA LEU A 148 19.41 -6.00 2.50
C LEU A 148 19.37 -4.88 3.55
N GLU A 149 20.55 -4.43 3.95
CA GLU A 149 20.67 -3.24 4.77
C GLU A 149 20.20 -2.00 4.01
N ILE A 150 19.79 -0.99 4.75
CA ILE A 150 19.44 0.31 4.19
C ILE A 150 20.32 1.41 4.78
N ASP A 151 20.43 2.52 4.07
CA ASP A 151 21.03 3.75 4.58
C ASP A 151 20.04 4.58 5.44
N GLU A 152 20.45 5.79 5.86
CA GLU A 152 19.64 6.72 6.66
C GLU A 152 18.40 7.28 5.90
N ASN A 153 18.42 7.25 4.58
CA ASN A 153 17.32 7.65 3.72
C ASN A 153 16.35 6.49 3.41
N GLY A 154 16.74 5.27 3.76
CA GLY A 154 15.99 4.05 3.48
C GLY A 154 16.37 3.38 2.16
N ASP A 155 17.44 3.82 1.48
CA ASP A 155 17.89 3.19 0.24
C ASP A 155 18.59 1.86 0.51
N PRO A 156 18.27 0.81 -0.27
CA PRO A 156 18.92 -0.48 -0.15
C PRO A 156 20.41 -0.42 -0.47
N ASN A 157 21.22 -1.11 0.30
CA ASN A 157 22.65 -1.23 0.06
C ASN A 157 22.94 -2.22 -1.11
N LEU A 158 22.96 -1.69 -2.32
CA LEU A 158 23.17 -2.50 -3.52
C LEU A 158 24.56 -3.18 -3.58
N SER A 159 25.55 -2.74 -2.78
CA SER A 159 26.88 -3.39 -2.76
C SER A 159 26.85 -4.81 -2.17
N GLN A 160 25.78 -5.20 -1.47
CA GLN A 160 25.58 -6.55 -0.93
C GLN A 160 25.15 -7.56 -2.01
N LEU A 161 24.64 -7.09 -3.16
CA LEU A 161 24.02 -7.95 -4.18
C LEU A 161 25.00 -8.96 -4.80
N ASP A 162 26.23 -8.55 -5.05
CA ASP A 162 27.25 -9.45 -5.64
C ASP A 162 27.64 -10.58 -4.67
N GLU A 163 27.69 -10.30 -3.37
CA GLU A 163 27.97 -11.28 -2.33
C GLU A 163 26.82 -12.27 -2.23
N ILE A 164 25.60 -11.77 -2.18
CA ILE A 164 24.37 -12.59 -2.13
C ILE A 164 24.30 -13.52 -3.36
N ALA A 165 24.53 -12.99 -4.57
CA ALA A 165 24.49 -13.78 -5.80
C ALA A 165 25.56 -14.85 -5.86
N ARG A 166 26.75 -14.61 -5.25
CA ARG A 166 27.82 -15.59 -5.21
C ARG A 166 27.53 -16.75 -4.26
N ASP A 167 26.91 -16.45 -3.12
CA ASP A 167 26.82 -17.39 -2.02
C ASP A 167 25.45 -18.10 -1.95
N HIS A 168 24.42 -17.59 -2.67
CA HIS A 168 23.05 -18.09 -2.63
C HIS A 168 22.37 -18.17 -4.00
N THR A 169 21.42 -19.07 -4.16
CA THR A 169 20.52 -19.12 -5.32
C THR A 169 19.27 -18.30 -5.03
N VAL A 170 19.27 -17.03 -5.45
CA VAL A 170 18.14 -16.13 -5.20
C VAL A 170 16.94 -16.53 -6.06
N LYS A 171 15.77 -16.69 -5.44
CA LYS A 171 14.48 -17.02 -6.10
C LYS A 171 13.45 -15.93 -6.00
N VAL A 172 13.52 -15.11 -4.96
CA VAL A 172 12.58 -14.02 -4.70
C VAL A 172 13.35 -12.78 -4.26
N VAL A 173 13.00 -11.65 -4.82
CA VAL A 173 13.31 -10.33 -4.29
C VAL A 173 11.99 -9.62 -4.02
N ALA A 174 11.74 -9.21 -2.77
CA ALA A 174 10.48 -8.57 -2.39
C ALA A 174 10.73 -7.25 -1.67
N THR A 175 10.28 -6.13 -2.27
CA THR A 175 10.50 -4.79 -1.73
C THR A 175 9.29 -3.89 -1.89
N ASN A 176 9.22 -2.83 -1.08
CA ASN A 176 8.21 -1.79 -1.25
C ASN A 176 8.69 -0.73 -2.27
N LEU A 177 7.76 -0.12 -3.00
CA LEU A 177 8.04 1.01 -3.89
C LEU A 177 8.09 2.33 -3.13
N VAL A 178 7.22 2.49 -2.12
CA VAL A 178 7.17 3.66 -1.24
C VAL A 178 7.10 3.19 0.21
N SER A 179 8.01 3.67 1.02
CA SER A 179 8.05 3.33 2.45
C SER A 179 6.88 3.93 3.22
N ASN A 180 6.12 3.09 3.91
CA ASN A 180 5.06 3.54 4.82
C ASN A 180 5.59 4.21 6.10
N SER A 181 6.88 4.09 6.39
CA SER A 181 7.51 4.63 7.60
C SER A 181 8.33 5.88 7.32
N LEU A 182 9.24 5.84 6.34
CA LEU A 182 10.12 6.97 6.02
C LEU A 182 9.57 7.85 4.90
N GLY A 183 8.61 7.35 4.13
CA GLY A 183 8.10 8.04 2.94
C GLY A 183 9.03 7.91 1.72
N THR A 184 10.18 7.26 1.85
CA THR A 184 11.16 7.11 0.76
C THR A 184 10.49 6.51 -0.47
N ILE A 185 10.68 7.17 -1.61
CA ILE A 185 10.30 6.68 -2.95
C ILE A 185 11.53 6.02 -3.55
N HIS A 186 11.43 4.74 -3.89
CA HIS A 186 12.55 3.95 -4.39
C HIS A 186 12.58 3.91 -5.92
N ASP A 187 13.79 4.02 -6.50
CA ASP A 187 14.04 3.52 -7.84
C ASP A 187 14.31 2.00 -7.74
N LEU A 188 13.33 1.20 -8.12
CA LEU A 188 13.43 -0.26 -8.06
C LEU A 188 14.14 -0.88 -9.27
N THR A 189 14.45 -0.09 -10.30
CA THR A 189 15.07 -0.57 -11.56
C THR A 189 16.33 -1.42 -11.33
N PRO A 190 17.27 -1.01 -10.45
CA PRO A 190 18.47 -1.84 -10.21
C PRO A 190 18.16 -3.20 -9.57
N LEU A 191 17.21 -3.22 -8.61
CA LEU A 191 16.83 -4.45 -7.91
C LEU A 191 16.02 -5.39 -8.80
N VAL A 192 15.10 -4.86 -9.61
CA VAL A 192 14.33 -5.64 -10.60
C VAL A 192 15.28 -6.28 -11.63
N THR A 193 16.19 -5.49 -12.18
CA THR A 193 17.17 -5.98 -13.16
C THR A 193 18.02 -7.10 -12.57
N TRP A 194 18.58 -6.86 -11.38
CA TRP A 194 19.40 -7.85 -10.70
C TRP A 194 18.60 -9.13 -10.36
N ALA A 195 17.37 -9.01 -9.87
CA ALA A 195 16.53 -10.18 -9.58
C ALA A 195 16.33 -11.05 -10.83
N HIS A 196 16.01 -10.43 -11.97
CA HIS A 196 15.84 -11.15 -13.23
C HIS A 196 17.14 -11.77 -13.75
N GLU A 197 18.30 -11.12 -13.58
CA GLU A 197 19.61 -11.70 -13.90
C GLU A 197 19.92 -12.96 -13.07
N GLN A 198 19.40 -13.02 -11.83
CA GLN A 198 19.49 -14.23 -10.99
C GLN A 198 18.42 -15.28 -11.34
N GLY A 199 17.47 -14.99 -12.25
CA GLY A 199 16.30 -15.83 -12.52
C GLY A 199 15.28 -15.85 -11.39
N ALA A 200 15.32 -14.85 -10.51
CA ALA A 200 14.38 -14.64 -9.42
C ALA A 200 13.15 -13.87 -9.86
N VAL A 201 12.02 -14.05 -9.16
CA VAL A 201 10.84 -13.20 -9.30
C VAL A 201 10.99 -11.96 -8.43
N PHE A 202 10.46 -10.83 -8.92
CA PHE A 202 10.39 -9.58 -8.19
C PHE A 202 8.97 -9.27 -7.72
N VAL A 203 8.80 -9.09 -6.42
CA VAL A 203 7.51 -8.79 -5.77
C VAL A 203 7.52 -7.38 -5.21
N CYS A 204 6.63 -6.54 -5.71
CA CYS A 204 6.52 -5.15 -5.30
C CYS A 204 5.33 -4.93 -4.34
N ASP A 205 5.59 -4.49 -3.11
CA ASP A 205 4.56 -3.89 -2.26
C ASP A 205 4.34 -2.42 -2.68
N ALA A 206 3.26 -2.18 -3.42
CA ALA A 206 2.86 -0.87 -3.88
C ALA A 206 1.70 -0.26 -3.06
N ALA A 207 1.45 -0.77 -1.85
CA ALA A 207 0.34 -0.31 -1.01
C ALA A 207 0.42 1.18 -0.64
N GLN A 208 1.62 1.75 -0.59
CA GLN A 208 1.83 3.19 -0.40
C GLN A 208 2.10 3.95 -1.71
N ALA A 209 2.39 3.27 -2.82
CA ALA A 209 2.60 3.95 -4.10
C ALA A 209 1.27 4.21 -4.83
N ALA A 210 0.40 3.21 -4.89
CA ALA A 210 -0.86 3.29 -5.63
C ALA A 210 -1.76 4.48 -5.28
N PRO A 211 -1.87 4.94 -4.01
CA PRO A 211 -2.66 6.12 -3.67
C PRO A 211 -2.06 7.44 -4.19
N HIS A 212 -0.76 7.50 -4.37
CA HIS A 212 0.01 8.74 -4.38
C HIS A 212 0.64 9.06 -5.73
N MET A 213 0.89 8.06 -6.57
CA MET A 213 1.61 8.21 -7.84
C MET A 213 1.12 7.25 -8.91
N LYS A 214 1.40 7.54 -10.16
CA LYS A 214 1.09 6.61 -11.26
C LYS A 214 1.86 5.32 -11.13
N LEU A 215 1.15 4.21 -11.26
CA LEU A 215 1.74 2.88 -11.35
C LEU A 215 1.60 2.34 -12.77
N ASP A 216 2.74 1.96 -13.34
CA ASP A 216 2.82 1.24 -14.61
C ASP A 216 3.56 -0.07 -14.36
N VAL A 217 2.80 -1.17 -14.24
CA VAL A 217 3.38 -2.48 -13.91
C VAL A 217 4.28 -3.01 -15.02
N GLN A 218 4.05 -2.60 -16.28
CA GLN A 218 4.90 -2.97 -17.40
C GLN A 218 6.23 -2.22 -17.37
N ALA A 219 6.21 -0.92 -17.07
CA ALA A 219 7.42 -0.11 -16.95
C ALA A 219 8.22 -0.45 -15.67
N LEU A 220 7.53 -0.78 -14.57
CA LEU A 220 8.16 -1.19 -13.32
C LEU A 220 8.97 -2.49 -13.48
N GLY A 221 8.52 -3.39 -14.37
CA GLY A 221 9.16 -4.67 -14.61
C GLY A 221 9.01 -5.68 -13.48
N ALA A 222 8.18 -5.41 -12.46
CA ALA A 222 7.90 -6.37 -11.40
C ALA A 222 7.11 -7.58 -11.94
N ASP A 223 7.22 -8.72 -11.27
CA ASP A 223 6.48 -9.94 -11.60
C ASP A 223 5.13 -10.01 -10.86
N PHE A 224 5.08 -9.41 -9.67
CA PHE A 224 3.89 -9.27 -8.85
C PHE A 224 3.84 -7.88 -8.21
N VAL A 225 2.64 -7.29 -8.13
CA VAL A 225 2.39 -6.00 -7.49
C VAL A 225 1.16 -6.10 -6.58
N ALA A 226 1.30 -5.67 -5.32
CA ALA A 226 0.24 -5.69 -4.32
C ALA A 226 -0.21 -4.29 -3.93
N ILE A 227 -1.54 -4.05 -3.94
CA ILE A 227 -2.16 -2.78 -3.52
C ILE A 227 -3.32 -2.98 -2.56
N SER A 228 -3.65 -1.95 -1.78
CA SER A 228 -4.76 -1.94 -0.81
C SER A 228 -5.76 -0.83 -1.10
N GLY A 229 -7.03 -1.16 -1.32
CA GLY A 229 -8.08 -0.19 -1.66
C GLY A 229 -8.33 0.85 -0.56
N HIS A 230 -8.25 0.46 0.72
CA HIS A 230 -8.51 1.38 1.84
C HIS A 230 -7.54 2.55 1.97
N LYS A 231 -6.40 2.52 1.27
CA LYS A 231 -5.43 3.62 1.21
C LYS A 231 -5.67 4.56 0.03
N MET A 232 -6.44 4.13 -0.97
CA MET A 232 -6.74 4.82 -2.23
C MET A 232 -8.16 5.42 -2.24
N CYS A 233 -8.64 6.00 -1.15
CA CYS A 233 -10.02 6.47 -1.02
C CYS A 233 -11.10 5.37 -1.17
N GLY A 234 -10.72 4.13 -1.40
CA GLY A 234 -11.58 2.97 -1.55
C GLY A 234 -11.99 2.32 -0.23
N PRO A 235 -12.93 1.37 -0.24
CA PRO A 235 -13.39 0.69 0.96
C PRO A 235 -12.34 -0.23 1.57
N SER A 236 -12.53 -0.60 2.84
CA SER A 236 -11.79 -1.68 3.49
C SER A 236 -12.26 -3.04 2.97
N GLY A 237 -11.42 -4.07 3.07
CA GLY A 237 -11.78 -5.43 2.67
C GLY A 237 -11.60 -5.72 1.18
N ILE A 238 -11.02 -4.80 0.42
CA ILE A 238 -10.63 -4.98 -0.98
C ILE A 238 -9.18 -4.51 -1.21
N GLY A 239 -8.46 -5.27 -2.00
CA GLY A 239 -7.14 -4.99 -2.53
C GLY A 239 -6.93 -5.76 -3.80
N VAL A 240 -5.76 -5.65 -4.40
CA VAL A 240 -5.43 -6.29 -5.65
C VAL A 240 -4.05 -6.92 -5.57
N LEU A 241 -3.93 -8.12 -6.12
CA LEU A 241 -2.70 -8.66 -6.65
C LEU A 241 -2.74 -8.53 -8.17
N TRP A 242 -1.81 -7.81 -8.75
CA TRP A 242 -1.45 -7.99 -10.14
C TRP A 242 -0.26 -8.95 -10.21
N GLY A 243 -0.27 -9.86 -11.18
CA GLY A 243 0.84 -10.77 -11.43
C GLY A 243 0.93 -11.12 -12.90
N ARG A 244 2.14 -11.38 -13.40
CA ARG A 244 2.35 -11.83 -14.77
C ARG A 244 1.54 -13.09 -15.06
N GLY A 245 0.85 -13.11 -16.19
CA GLY A 245 -0.08 -14.17 -16.55
C GLY A 245 0.54 -15.56 -16.62
N ASP A 246 1.78 -15.68 -17.09
CA ASP A 246 2.52 -16.95 -17.14
C ASP A 246 2.81 -17.51 -15.74
N LEU A 247 3.18 -16.65 -14.80
CA LEU A 247 3.43 -17.03 -13.41
C LEU A 247 2.13 -17.40 -12.70
N LEU A 248 1.08 -16.57 -12.81
CA LEU A 248 -0.23 -16.88 -12.24
C LEU A 248 -0.81 -18.19 -12.77
N GLN A 249 -0.63 -18.47 -14.07
CA GLN A 249 -1.10 -19.71 -14.66
C GLN A 249 -0.37 -20.93 -14.08
N ALA A 250 0.92 -20.83 -13.81
CA ALA A 250 1.75 -21.89 -13.26
C ALA A 250 1.54 -22.12 -11.74
N MET A 251 1.09 -21.10 -11.00
CA MET A 251 0.88 -21.20 -9.55
C MET A 251 -0.29 -22.12 -9.20
N GLU A 252 -0.22 -22.81 -8.05
CA GLU A 252 -1.36 -23.48 -7.44
C GLU A 252 -2.31 -22.46 -6.77
N PRO A 253 -3.61 -22.78 -6.60
CA PRO A 253 -4.53 -21.90 -5.88
C PRO A 253 -4.09 -21.67 -4.45
N PHE A 254 -4.38 -20.46 -3.92
CA PHE A 254 -4.12 -20.09 -2.53
C PHE A 254 -5.25 -20.53 -1.59
N LEU A 255 -6.48 -20.17 -1.95
CA LEU A 255 -7.70 -20.57 -1.24
C LEU A 255 -8.50 -21.55 -2.08
N LEU A 256 -9.09 -22.53 -1.44
CA LEU A 256 -9.87 -23.58 -2.10
C LEU A 256 -11.35 -23.47 -1.70
N GLY A 257 -12.26 -23.66 -2.68
CA GLY A 257 -13.69 -23.61 -2.43
C GLY A 257 -14.54 -23.50 -3.69
N GLY A 258 -15.70 -22.91 -3.55
CA GLY A 258 -16.56 -22.60 -4.69
C GLY A 258 -15.99 -21.49 -5.55
N HIS A 259 -16.51 -21.30 -6.74
CA HIS A 259 -16.16 -20.27 -7.73
C HIS A 259 -14.83 -20.53 -8.46
N MET A 260 -13.77 -20.90 -7.78
CA MET A 260 -12.41 -21.07 -8.28
C MET A 260 -12.13 -22.40 -8.99
N ILE A 261 -13.12 -23.26 -9.14
CA ILE A 261 -13.03 -24.60 -9.73
C ILE A 261 -13.64 -24.64 -11.13
N ASN A 262 -13.04 -25.47 -12.00
CA ASN A 262 -13.63 -25.84 -13.28
C ASN A 262 -14.49 -27.13 -13.14
N SER A 263 -13.94 -28.18 -12.53
CA SER A 263 -14.67 -29.44 -12.32
C SER A 263 -14.27 -30.05 -10.98
N VAL A 264 -15.27 -30.56 -10.25
CA VAL A 264 -15.06 -31.32 -9.00
C VAL A 264 -15.61 -32.73 -9.17
N ARG A 265 -14.78 -33.72 -8.96
CA ARG A 265 -15.12 -35.13 -8.91
C ARG A 265 -14.59 -35.74 -7.62
N VAL A 266 -15.08 -36.90 -7.24
CA VAL A 266 -14.63 -37.59 -6.01
C VAL A 266 -13.13 -37.86 -6.03
N ASP A 267 -12.59 -38.15 -7.21
CA ASP A 267 -11.20 -38.56 -7.42
C ASP A 267 -10.28 -37.39 -7.87
N LYS A 268 -10.85 -36.28 -8.35
CA LYS A 268 -10.05 -35.18 -8.90
C LYS A 268 -10.84 -33.89 -8.98
N THR A 269 -10.16 -32.79 -8.65
CA THR A 269 -10.62 -31.40 -8.90
C THR A 269 -9.70 -30.72 -9.92
N THR A 270 -10.28 -29.88 -10.78
CA THR A 270 -9.54 -29.00 -11.69
C THR A 270 -9.92 -27.55 -11.42
N TRP A 271 -8.95 -26.66 -11.57
CA TRP A 271 -9.07 -25.24 -11.24
C TRP A 271 -9.71 -24.46 -12.37
N GLY A 272 -10.34 -23.34 -12.04
CA GLY A 272 -10.87 -22.35 -12.98
C GLY A 272 -9.75 -21.59 -13.71
N GLU A 273 -10.16 -20.84 -14.74
CA GLU A 273 -9.27 -19.93 -15.43
C GLU A 273 -8.95 -18.69 -14.57
N LEU A 274 -7.88 -17.94 -14.93
CA LEU A 274 -7.60 -16.64 -14.36
C LEU A 274 -8.72 -15.64 -14.70
N PRO A 275 -9.05 -14.74 -13.78
CA PRO A 275 -8.54 -14.55 -12.41
C PRO A 275 -9.20 -15.47 -11.39
N HIS A 276 -10.28 -16.15 -11.72
CA HIS A 276 -11.16 -16.90 -10.80
C HIS A 276 -10.46 -18.02 -10.03
N LYS A 277 -9.39 -18.58 -10.59
CA LYS A 277 -8.52 -19.56 -9.91
C LYS A 277 -8.06 -19.11 -8.52
N PHE A 278 -7.91 -17.80 -8.29
CA PHE A 278 -7.45 -17.22 -7.02
C PHE A 278 -8.57 -16.53 -6.21
N GLU A 279 -9.81 -16.51 -6.72
CA GLU A 279 -10.95 -15.85 -6.10
C GLU A 279 -11.98 -16.86 -5.57
N ALA A 280 -11.61 -17.57 -4.49
CA ALA A 280 -12.47 -18.59 -3.90
C ALA A 280 -13.61 -17.99 -3.09
N GLY A 281 -14.83 -18.52 -3.26
CA GLY A 281 -16.04 -18.09 -2.55
C GLY A 281 -16.75 -16.94 -3.23
N THR A 282 -17.69 -16.31 -2.52
CA THR A 282 -18.35 -15.10 -3.01
C THR A 282 -17.38 -13.93 -2.92
N SER A 283 -17.14 -13.28 -4.06
CA SER A 283 -16.26 -12.11 -4.15
C SER A 283 -16.77 -10.93 -3.32
N PRO A 284 -15.92 -10.01 -2.88
CA PRO A 284 -16.30 -8.75 -2.22
C PRO A 284 -16.86 -7.76 -3.27
N ILE A 285 -18.09 -8.02 -3.74
CA ILE A 285 -18.68 -7.41 -4.94
C ILE A 285 -18.84 -5.90 -4.79
N ALA A 286 -19.42 -5.46 -3.66
CA ALA A 286 -19.65 -4.03 -3.41
C ALA A 286 -18.34 -3.29 -3.11
N GLU A 287 -17.39 -3.95 -2.44
CA GLU A 287 -16.08 -3.40 -2.14
C GLU A 287 -15.24 -3.25 -3.43
N ALA A 288 -15.31 -4.22 -4.34
CA ALA A 288 -14.66 -4.11 -5.65
C ALA A 288 -15.27 -2.98 -6.49
N PHE A 289 -16.60 -2.87 -6.51
CA PHE A 289 -17.28 -1.75 -7.15
C PHE A 289 -16.86 -0.41 -6.54
N GLY A 290 -16.81 -0.32 -5.20
CA GLY A 290 -16.33 0.86 -4.47
C GLY A 290 -14.87 1.22 -4.76
N LEU A 291 -14.00 0.22 -4.97
CA LEU A 291 -12.62 0.44 -5.42
C LEU A 291 -12.61 1.06 -6.84
N GLY A 292 -13.46 0.57 -7.74
CA GLY A 292 -13.62 1.14 -9.07
C GLY A 292 -14.06 2.62 -9.05
N LEU A 293 -14.96 3.00 -8.11
CA LEU A 293 -15.36 4.39 -7.91
C LEU A 293 -14.21 5.25 -7.35
N ALA A 294 -13.40 4.68 -6.46
CA ALA A 294 -12.24 5.37 -5.91
C ALA A 294 -11.17 5.62 -6.97
N ILE A 295 -10.95 4.67 -7.89
CA ILE A 295 -10.05 4.84 -9.04
C ILE A 295 -10.54 5.97 -9.94
N ASP A 296 -11.82 5.98 -10.31
CA ASP A 296 -12.40 7.09 -11.11
C ASP A 296 -12.14 8.44 -10.43
N TYR A 297 -12.37 8.53 -9.11
CA TYR A 297 -12.16 9.76 -8.34
C TYR A 297 -10.69 10.22 -8.37
N LEU A 298 -9.75 9.31 -8.21
CA LEU A 298 -8.32 9.63 -8.25
C LEU A 298 -7.84 10.02 -9.65
N GLU A 299 -8.33 9.36 -10.69
CA GLU A 299 -8.01 9.68 -12.09
C GLU A 299 -8.60 11.03 -12.51
N ASP A 300 -9.81 11.38 -12.07
CA ASP A 300 -10.44 12.68 -12.34
C ASP A 300 -9.65 13.85 -11.72
N ILE A 301 -9.03 13.63 -10.55
CA ILE A 301 -8.11 14.61 -9.92
C ILE A 301 -6.78 14.62 -10.67
N GLY A 302 -6.26 13.46 -11.01
CA GLY A 302 -4.97 13.22 -11.63
C GLY A 302 -3.86 12.91 -10.62
N LEU A 303 -3.25 11.74 -10.74
CA LEU A 303 -2.20 11.28 -9.82
C LEU A 303 -0.96 12.19 -9.82
N ASP A 304 -0.59 12.78 -10.96
CA ASP A 304 0.51 13.74 -11.02
C ASP A 304 0.25 14.99 -10.16
N ALA A 305 -1.03 15.44 -10.08
CA ALA A 305 -1.42 16.57 -9.24
C ALA A 305 -1.43 16.22 -7.76
N ILE A 306 -1.80 14.98 -7.43
CA ILE A 306 -1.75 14.44 -6.06
C ILE A 306 -0.29 14.37 -5.59
N GLU A 307 0.58 13.74 -6.37
CA GLU A 307 2.01 13.61 -6.08
C GLU A 307 2.68 14.97 -5.87
N ALA A 308 2.44 15.92 -6.78
CA ALA A 308 2.98 17.27 -6.66
C ALA A 308 2.49 18.00 -5.40
N HIS A 309 1.20 17.85 -5.05
CA HIS A 309 0.64 18.43 -3.83
C HIS A 309 1.29 17.84 -2.57
N GLU A 310 1.47 16.56 -2.53
CA GLU A 310 2.10 15.87 -1.38
C GLU A 310 3.58 16.22 -1.23
N HIS A 311 4.32 16.40 -2.33
CA HIS A 311 5.69 16.90 -2.30
C HIS A 311 5.76 18.34 -1.74
N GLU A 312 4.82 19.24 -2.14
CA GLU A 312 4.72 20.59 -1.58
C GLU A 312 4.45 20.52 -0.06
N LEU A 313 3.54 19.65 0.41
CA LEU A 313 3.22 19.49 1.82
C LEU A 313 4.39 18.88 2.61
N ALA A 314 5.08 17.88 2.06
CA ALA A 314 6.24 17.28 2.70
C ALA A 314 7.39 18.29 2.88
N ALA A 315 7.66 19.11 1.84
CA ALA A 315 8.65 20.17 1.91
C ALA A 315 8.27 21.23 2.96
N TYR A 316 7.00 21.63 2.99
CA TYR A 316 6.48 22.59 3.97
C TYR A 316 6.60 22.04 5.40
N ALA A 317 6.19 20.80 5.62
CA ALA A 317 6.26 20.14 6.92
C ALA A 317 7.71 20.00 7.41
N LEU A 318 8.63 19.52 6.56
CA LEU A 318 10.04 19.38 6.91
C LEU A 318 10.67 20.72 7.31
N GLY A 319 10.33 21.81 6.58
CA GLY A 319 10.81 23.17 6.89
C GLY A 319 10.36 23.62 8.28
N LEU A 320 9.07 23.50 8.60
CA LEU A 320 8.55 23.94 9.90
C LEU A 320 8.99 23.03 11.05
N LEU A 321 9.00 21.71 10.83
CA LEU A 321 9.40 20.76 11.86
C LEU A 321 10.88 20.90 12.24
N ALA A 322 11.76 21.28 11.31
CA ALA A 322 13.18 21.46 11.59
C ALA A 322 13.44 22.53 12.67
N ASP A 323 12.53 23.51 12.82
CA ASP A 323 12.63 24.58 13.82
C ASP A 323 12.07 24.16 15.21
N VAL A 324 11.44 22.98 15.33
CA VAL A 324 10.90 22.51 16.61
C VAL A 324 12.06 22.02 17.50
N PRO A 325 12.28 22.60 18.70
CA PRO A 325 13.40 22.23 19.55
C PRO A 325 13.38 20.72 19.92
N GLY A 326 14.51 20.05 19.76
CA GLY A 326 14.69 18.64 20.11
C GLY A 326 13.94 17.66 19.21
N ILE A 327 13.50 18.08 18.02
CA ILE A 327 12.97 17.17 17.02
C ILE A 327 14.10 16.40 16.33
N LYS A 328 13.85 15.12 16.06
CA LYS A 328 14.67 14.28 15.18
C LYS A 328 13.78 13.80 14.05
N LEU A 329 14.12 14.17 12.83
CA LEU A 329 13.44 13.75 11.59
C LEU A 329 14.14 12.50 11.03
N TYR A 330 13.37 11.61 10.37
CA TYR A 330 13.87 10.38 9.76
C TYR A 330 13.52 10.32 8.27
N GLY A 331 14.41 9.70 7.48
CA GLY A 331 14.23 9.47 6.04
C GLY A 331 14.73 10.62 5.17
N PRO A 332 14.50 10.57 3.84
CA PRO A 332 15.09 11.47 2.86
C PRO A 332 14.53 12.88 2.89
N GLY A 333 15.13 13.80 2.12
CA GLY A 333 14.58 15.11 1.81
C GLY A 333 13.26 15.05 1.04
N ALA A 334 12.61 16.20 0.88
CA ALA A 334 11.27 16.29 0.27
C ALA A 334 11.22 15.78 -1.18
N GLU A 335 12.31 15.94 -1.94
CA GLU A 335 12.41 15.56 -3.35
C GLU A 335 12.32 14.06 -3.62
N ARG A 336 12.55 13.23 -2.58
CA ARG A 336 12.52 11.76 -2.66
C ARG A 336 11.52 11.16 -1.67
N ARG A 337 10.56 11.95 -1.24
CA ARG A 337 9.60 11.58 -0.19
C ARG A 337 8.17 11.74 -0.68
N ALA A 338 7.35 10.71 -0.47
CA ALA A 338 5.90 10.83 -0.51
C ALA A 338 5.39 11.62 0.71
N GLY A 339 4.10 11.85 0.80
CA GLY A 339 3.45 12.61 1.87
C GLY A 339 3.57 12.00 3.28
N VAL A 340 4.75 11.52 3.68
CA VAL A 340 5.00 10.85 4.98
C VAL A 340 6.20 11.46 5.68
N VAL A 341 6.05 11.89 6.94
CA VAL A 341 7.14 12.42 7.77
C VAL A 341 7.14 11.70 9.11
N SER A 342 8.23 10.96 9.38
CA SER A 342 8.48 10.32 10.68
C SER A 342 9.44 11.16 11.52
N PHE A 343 9.13 11.28 12.81
CA PHE A 343 9.92 12.10 13.75
C PHE A 343 9.80 11.63 15.18
N ASN A 344 10.74 12.06 16.03
CA ASN A 344 10.66 11.95 17.48
C ASN A 344 11.00 13.30 18.14
N LEU A 345 10.47 13.53 19.34
CA LEU A 345 10.90 14.61 20.24
C LEU A 345 11.83 14.01 21.30
N GLU A 346 12.99 14.63 21.48
CA GLU A 346 13.96 14.21 22.47
C GLU A 346 13.37 14.18 23.89
N GLY A 347 13.56 13.05 24.58
CA GLY A 347 13.09 12.81 25.95
C GLY A 347 11.60 12.56 26.11
N ILE A 348 10.80 12.52 25.01
CA ILE A 348 9.34 12.34 25.08
C ILE A 348 8.94 11.07 24.32
N HIS A 349 8.15 10.21 24.96
CA HIS A 349 7.70 8.98 24.33
C HIS A 349 6.71 9.29 23.17
N PRO A 350 6.80 8.63 22.01
CA PRO A 350 5.94 8.90 20.84
C PRO A 350 4.44 8.80 21.14
N HIS A 351 3.99 7.89 22.00
CA HIS A 351 2.58 7.81 22.38
C HIS A 351 2.09 9.04 23.14
N ASP A 352 2.93 9.61 24.01
CA ASP A 352 2.57 10.82 24.76
C ASP A 352 2.45 12.02 23.83
N VAL A 353 3.34 12.12 22.84
CA VAL A 353 3.26 13.11 21.75
C VAL A 353 1.93 12.98 21.00
N ALA A 354 1.59 11.78 20.52
CA ALA A 354 0.35 11.56 19.75
C ALA A 354 -0.90 11.84 20.61
N GLN A 355 -0.90 11.45 21.88
CA GLN A 355 -2.04 11.67 22.79
C GLN A 355 -2.28 13.16 23.06
N ILE A 356 -1.22 13.95 23.23
CA ILE A 356 -1.37 15.40 23.46
C ILE A 356 -1.78 16.10 22.17
N LEU A 357 -1.29 15.65 21.00
CA LEU A 357 -1.70 16.18 19.71
C LEU A 357 -3.18 15.93 19.44
N ASP A 358 -3.72 14.77 19.83
CA ASP A 358 -5.16 14.48 19.71
C ASP A 358 -6.03 15.46 20.49
N LEU A 359 -5.57 15.93 21.67
CA LEU A 359 -6.26 17.00 22.42
C LEU A 359 -6.33 18.34 21.65
N SER A 360 -5.46 18.50 20.67
CA SER A 360 -5.44 19.66 19.76
C SER A 360 -6.13 19.39 18.42
N GLY A 361 -6.82 18.24 18.27
CA GLY A 361 -7.51 17.84 17.03
C GLY A 361 -6.58 17.27 15.95
N VAL A 362 -5.32 16.96 16.26
CA VAL A 362 -4.33 16.45 15.31
C VAL A 362 -4.19 14.94 15.46
N ALA A 363 -4.60 14.20 14.43
CA ALA A 363 -4.51 12.74 14.37
C ALA A 363 -3.23 12.32 13.63
N ILE A 364 -2.25 11.77 14.38
CA ILE A 364 -1.05 11.13 13.85
C ILE A 364 -0.92 9.71 14.37
N ARG A 365 0.00 8.93 13.82
CA ARG A 365 0.32 7.60 14.32
C ARG A 365 1.61 7.59 15.14
N ALA A 366 1.59 6.92 16.30
CA ALA A 366 2.77 6.58 17.08
C ALA A 366 2.99 5.07 17.10
N GLY A 367 4.22 4.60 16.99
CA GLY A 367 4.55 3.18 17.06
C GLY A 367 5.67 2.76 16.10
N HIS A 368 5.75 1.45 15.84
CA HIS A 368 6.74 0.86 14.92
C HIS A 368 6.27 0.82 13.45
N HIS A 369 5.09 1.33 13.13
CA HIS A 369 4.50 1.43 11.79
C HIS A 369 4.49 0.11 10.99
N CYS A 370 4.44 -1.03 11.69
CA CYS A 370 4.60 -2.37 11.12
C CYS A 370 5.94 -2.58 10.38
N CYS A 371 7.02 -1.92 10.85
CA CYS A 371 8.39 -2.01 10.32
C CYS A 371 9.37 -2.12 11.50
N GLN A 372 9.28 -3.22 12.28
CA GLN A 372 10.14 -3.39 13.47
C GLN A 372 11.64 -3.49 13.15
N PRO A 373 12.09 -4.15 12.04
CA PRO A 373 13.50 -4.13 11.66
C PRO A 373 14.04 -2.70 11.48
N LEU A 374 13.27 -1.81 10.83
CA LEU A 374 13.64 -0.40 10.71
C LEU A 374 13.79 0.28 12.08
N MET A 375 12.90 0.02 13.05
CA MET A 375 13.03 0.62 14.37
C MET A 375 14.32 0.18 15.08
N GLN A 376 14.72 -1.07 14.90
CA GLN A 376 16.01 -1.59 15.39
C GLN A 376 17.19 -0.87 14.72
N LYS A 377 17.13 -0.68 13.40
CA LYS A 377 18.14 0.06 12.63
C LYS A 377 18.28 1.51 13.12
N LEU A 378 17.16 2.18 13.35
CA LEU A 378 17.13 3.57 13.84
C LEU A 378 17.53 3.69 15.33
N GLY A 379 17.63 2.58 16.08
CA GLY A 379 17.94 2.56 17.50
C GLY A 379 16.82 3.13 18.37
N VAL A 380 15.56 3.01 17.96
CA VAL A 380 14.38 3.52 18.66
C VAL A 380 13.30 2.45 18.81
N ALA A 381 12.50 2.52 19.87
CA ALA A 381 11.37 1.61 20.05
C ALA A 381 10.18 1.96 19.14
N ALA A 382 9.99 3.24 18.82
CA ALA A 382 8.88 3.76 18.06
C ALA A 382 9.21 5.16 17.52
N THR A 383 8.44 5.59 16.52
CA THR A 383 8.42 6.97 16.02
C THR A 383 7.00 7.51 15.97
N ASN A 384 6.85 8.84 15.92
CA ASN A 384 5.64 9.50 15.44
C ASN A 384 5.70 9.57 13.92
N ARG A 385 4.53 9.50 13.27
CA ARG A 385 4.41 9.63 11.82
C ARG A 385 3.22 10.51 11.48
N ALA A 386 3.47 11.65 10.86
CA ALA A 386 2.46 12.42 10.15
C ALA A 386 2.43 11.96 8.69
N SER A 387 1.23 11.80 8.11
CA SER A 387 1.08 11.42 6.70
C SER A 387 -0.06 12.20 6.05
N PHE A 388 0.27 12.82 4.93
CA PHE A 388 -0.55 13.74 4.16
C PHE A 388 -1.23 13.01 3.00
N TYR A 389 -2.28 13.61 2.45
CA TYR A 389 -2.93 13.12 1.24
C TYR A 389 -3.62 14.28 0.51
N LEU A 390 -4.32 13.97 -0.59
CA LEU A 390 -4.97 14.93 -1.50
C LEU A 390 -5.91 15.95 -0.83
N TYR A 391 -6.42 15.67 0.36
CA TYR A 391 -7.30 16.56 1.15
C TYR A 391 -6.56 17.32 2.25
N THR A 392 -5.26 17.07 2.47
CA THR A 392 -4.48 17.75 3.50
C THR A 392 -4.18 19.19 3.07
N ILE A 393 -4.32 20.13 3.99
CA ILE A 393 -4.04 21.55 3.77
C ILE A 393 -2.90 22.03 4.67
N PRO A 394 -2.14 23.08 4.27
CA PRO A 394 -1.01 23.57 5.06
C PRO A 394 -1.34 23.91 6.52
N GLU A 395 -2.54 24.42 6.79
CA GLU A 395 -2.99 24.76 8.14
C GLU A 395 -3.05 23.56 9.09
N GLU A 396 -3.23 22.35 8.57
CA GLU A 396 -3.18 21.13 9.39
C GLU A 396 -1.74 20.83 9.82
N ILE A 397 -0.74 21.21 9.01
CA ILE A 397 0.68 21.11 9.36
C ILE A 397 1.04 22.20 10.37
N ASP A 398 0.52 23.43 10.22
CA ASP A 398 0.66 24.49 11.23
C ASP A 398 0.10 24.03 12.58
N GLN A 399 -1.10 23.40 12.58
CA GLN A 399 -1.73 22.84 13.78
C GLN A 399 -0.89 21.73 14.42
N LEU A 400 -0.24 20.88 13.62
CA LEU A 400 0.72 19.87 14.10
C LEU A 400 1.89 20.54 14.82
N VAL A 401 2.50 21.54 14.20
CA VAL A 401 3.68 22.25 14.75
C VAL A 401 3.33 22.98 16.04
N ASP A 402 2.20 23.69 16.08
CA ASP A 402 1.70 24.36 17.29
C ASP A 402 1.44 23.34 18.42
N GLY A 403 0.87 22.16 18.07
CA GLY A 403 0.68 21.06 18.99
C GLY A 403 2.00 20.50 19.55
N LEU A 404 3.06 20.40 18.73
CA LEU A 404 4.38 19.95 19.18
C LEU A 404 5.02 20.95 20.15
N TYR A 405 4.85 22.26 19.94
CA TYR A 405 5.28 23.25 20.95
C TYR A 405 4.47 23.13 22.26
N ALA A 406 3.19 22.78 22.19
CA ALA A 406 2.40 22.50 23.38
C ALA A 406 2.87 21.25 24.11
N VAL A 407 3.19 20.17 23.38
CA VAL A 407 3.81 18.95 23.94
C VAL A 407 5.08 19.31 24.70
N ARG A 408 5.98 20.09 24.12
CA ARG A 408 7.23 20.52 24.77
C ARG A 408 6.99 21.26 26.08
N LYS A 409 5.94 22.10 26.16
CA LYS A 409 5.60 22.83 27.39
C LYS A 409 5.10 21.92 28.52
N VAL A 410 4.49 20.77 28.20
CA VAL A 410 4.00 19.80 29.18
C VAL A 410 5.16 19.06 29.83
N PHE A 411 6.26 18.83 29.09
CA PHE A 411 7.44 18.07 29.54
C PHE A 411 8.66 18.95 29.88
N ALA A 412 8.52 20.28 29.82
CA ALA A 412 9.56 21.23 30.27
C ALA A 412 9.45 21.43 31.79
#